data_a50cd68cb1cc4d2cca415b63b1ee580b
#
_entry.id   a50cd68cb1cc4d2cca415b63b1ee580b
#
_cell.length_a   1.000
_cell.length_b   1.000
_cell.length_c   1.000
_cell.angle_alpha   90.00
_cell.angle_beta   90.00
_cell.angle_gamma   90.00
#
_symmetry.space_group_name_H-M   'P 1'
#
loop_
_entity.id
_entity.type
_entity.pdbx_description
1 polymer ?
#
loop_
_entity_poly.entity_id
_entity_poly.type
_entity_poly.pdbx_seq_one_letter_code
_entity_poly.pdbx_strand_id
1 'polypeptide(L)'
;MTFELPKLDYSNEALSPIMSQETLELHHGKHHQTYITNLNNFIKDTDMAEMSLEDIIVKSSKDNSKAGIFNNASQHWNHNLFWKCMKPKGGGNIPSKLEKKIIEDFGSVEKFKDEFKQAGITQFGSGWCWLSLNNDKLVVTKTANAANPLIDNLKPILGCDVWEHSYYIDYRNRRPEYLDKFVDNLIDLSLIHISEPTRQW
;
A
#
# COMPACT_ATOMS: atom_id res chain seq x y z
N MET A 1 -13.13 1.32 19.55
CA MET A 1 -11.71 0.90 19.35
C MET A 1 -10.90 2.12 18.92
N THR A 2 -9.62 2.24 19.31
CA THR A 2 -8.75 3.36 18.90
C THR A 2 -7.63 2.80 18.04
N PHE A 3 -7.44 3.35 16.84
CA PHE A 3 -6.33 2.97 15.97
C PHE A 3 -5.03 3.61 16.44
N GLU A 4 -3.93 2.89 16.29
CA GLU A 4 -2.60 3.31 16.71
C GLU A 4 -1.60 3.19 15.55
N LEU A 5 -0.52 3.98 15.62
CA LEU A 5 0.55 3.91 14.64
C LEU A 5 1.31 2.58 14.81
N PRO A 6 1.35 1.71 13.78
CA PRO A 6 2.08 0.47 13.88
C PRO A 6 3.58 0.74 13.99
N LYS A 7 4.27 -0.09 14.77
CA LYS A 7 5.73 -0.08 14.76
C LYS A 7 6.24 -0.63 13.44
N LEU A 8 7.33 -0.04 12.94
CA LEU A 8 8.05 -0.59 11.82
C LEU A 8 8.87 -1.81 12.27
N ASP A 9 8.98 -2.81 11.39
CA ASP A 9 9.81 -4.00 11.62
C ASP A 9 11.31 -3.75 11.36
N TYR A 10 11.67 -2.50 11.03
CA TYR A 10 13.01 -2.04 10.72
C TYR A 10 13.23 -0.62 11.26
N SER A 11 14.50 -0.23 11.44
CA SER A 11 14.83 1.13 11.90
C SER A 11 14.65 2.17 10.78
N ASN A 12 14.53 3.44 11.15
CA ASN A 12 14.25 4.51 10.19
C ASN A 12 15.36 4.68 9.13
N GLU A 13 16.60 4.33 9.43
CA GLU A 13 17.72 4.38 8.49
C GLU A 13 17.88 3.12 7.62
N ALA A 14 17.17 2.03 7.94
CA ALA A 14 17.41 0.72 7.37
C ALA A 14 17.10 0.60 5.87
N LEU A 15 16.26 1.50 5.33
CA LEU A 15 15.91 1.53 3.91
C LEU A 15 16.84 2.44 3.08
N SER A 16 17.79 3.12 3.73
CA SER A 16 18.77 3.94 3.02
C SER A 16 19.70 3.08 2.15
N PRO A 17 20.15 3.59 1.00
CA PRO A 17 19.95 4.93 0.45
C PRO A 17 18.67 5.04 -0.42
N ILE A 18 17.83 4.02 -0.49
CA ILE A 18 16.65 3.98 -1.38
C ILE A 18 15.52 4.86 -0.85
N MET A 19 15.32 4.87 0.45
CA MET A 19 14.43 5.77 1.17
C MET A 19 15.21 6.31 2.37
N SER A 20 15.41 7.62 2.43
CA SER A 20 16.19 8.24 3.51
C SER A 20 15.48 8.13 4.86
N GLN A 21 16.28 8.25 5.93
CA GLN A 21 15.75 8.34 7.29
C GLN A 21 14.77 9.51 7.42
N GLU A 22 15.08 10.67 6.83
CA GLU A 22 14.22 11.86 6.85
C GLU A 22 12.86 11.57 6.21
N THR A 23 12.85 10.94 5.01
CA THR A 23 11.61 10.54 4.35
C THR A 23 10.79 9.63 5.26
N LEU A 24 11.42 8.62 5.87
CA LEU A 24 10.71 7.64 6.69
C LEU A 24 10.16 8.27 7.98
N GLU A 25 10.93 9.14 8.65
CA GLU A 25 10.49 9.85 9.87
C GLU A 25 9.30 10.77 9.60
N LEU A 26 9.30 11.48 8.47
CA LEU A 26 8.20 12.35 8.08
C LEU A 26 6.99 11.53 7.61
N HIS A 27 7.22 10.53 6.76
CA HIS A 27 6.15 9.76 6.15
C HIS A 27 5.41 8.87 7.16
N HIS A 28 6.17 8.11 7.97
CA HIS A 28 5.58 7.28 9.03
C HIS A 28 5.18 8.12 10.25
N GLY A 29 6.12 8.89 10.79
CA GLY A 29 5.92 9.56 12.09
C GLY A 29 5.03 10.81 12.03
N LYS A 30 4.81 11.42 10.86
CA LYS A 30 3.97 12.61 10.70
C LYS A 30 2.75 12.35 9.82
N HIS A 31 2.95 11.99 8.54
CA HIS A 31 1.81 11.78 7.63
C HIS A 31 0.90 10.65 8.09
N HIS A 32 1.44 9.45 8.31
CA HIS A 32 0.65 8.30 8.75
C HIS A 32 0.00 8.55 10.11
N GLN A 33 0.75 9.10 11.08
CA GLN A 33 0.20 9.46 12.40
C GLN A 33 -0.95 10.46 12.30
N THR A 34 -0.88 11.42 11.38
CA THR A 34 -1.95 12.42 11.19
C THR A 34 -3.23 11.76 10.67
N TYR A 35 -3.14 10.82 9.73
CA TYR A 35 -4.32 10.07 9.27
C TYR A 35 -5.00 9.31 10.40
N ILE A 36 -4.22 8.67 11.28
CA ILE A 36 -4.75 7.94 12.43
C ILE A 36 -5.43 8.88 13.41
N THR A 37 -4.79 9.99 13.76
CA THR A 37 -5.36 10.99 14.68
C THR A 37 -6.68 11.53 14.15
N ASN A 38 -6.72 11.88 12.87
CA ASN A 38 -7.93 12.38 12.23
C ASN A 38 -9.03 11.32 12.17
N LEU A 39 -8.68 10.07 11.79
CA LEU A 39 -9.63 8.97 11.77
C LEU A 39 -10.28 8.77 13.13
N ASN A 40 -9.48 8.64 14.19
CA ASN A 40 -9.98 8.46 15.55
C ASN A 40 -10.91 9.60 15.96
N ASN A 41 -10.58 10.84 15.62
CA ASN A 41 -11.44 12.00 15.92
C ASN A 41 -12.77 11.95 15.13
N PHE A 42 -12.74 11.54 13.86
CA PHE A 42 -13.94 11.45 13.03
C PHE A 42 -14.90 10.34 13.45
N ILE A 43 -14.38 9.19 13.88
CA ILE A 43 -15.22 8.04 14.26
C ILE A 43 -15.66 8.05 15.72
N LYS A 44 -15.02 8.88 16.56
CA LYS A 44 -15.37 9.01 17.96
C LYS A 44 -16.87 9.28 18.10
N ASP A 45 -17.51 8.56 19.00
CA ASP A 45 -18.93 8.67 19.31
C ASP A 45 -19.88 8.38 18.11
N THR A 46 -19.39 7.62 17.12
CA THR A 46 -20.17 7.13 15.98
C THR A 46 -20.32 5.61 16.01
N ASP A 47 -21.21 5.08 15.17
CA ASP A 47 -21.38 3.65 14.96
C ASP A 47 -20.15 2.97 14.31
N MET A 48 -19.19 3.75 13.83
CA MET A 48 -17.95 3.25 13.24
C MET A 48 -16.84 3.02 14.26
N ALA A 49 -16.99 3.51 15.50
CA ALA A 49 -15.94 3.42 16.53
C ALA A 49 -15.54 1.97 16.89
N GLU A 50 -16.45 1.02 16.71
CA GLU A 50 -16.22 -0.40 17.02
C GLU A 50 -16.07 -1.28 15.77
N MET A 51 -16.00 -0.68 14.57
CA MET A 51 -15.84 -1.41 13.32
C MET A 51 -14.37 -1.69 12.99
N SER A 52 -14.13 -2.73 12.17
CA SER A 52 -12.82 -2.96 11.58
C SER A 52 -12.44 -1.82 10.62
N LEU A 53 -11.14 -1.63 10.39
CA LEU A 53 -10.65 -0.59 9.48
C LEU A 53 -11.17 -0.80 8.05
N GLU A 54 -11.20 -2.05 7.60
CA GLU A 54 -11.72 -2.44 6.30
C GLU A 54 -13.23 -2.14 6.16
N ASP A 55 -14.02 -2.44 7.19
CA ASP A 55 -15.45 -2.15 7.19
C ASP A 55 -15.73 -0.64 7.17
N ILE A 56 -14.95 0.14 7.91
CA ILE A 56 -15.02 1.62 7.88
C ILE A 56 -14.76 2.12 6.47
N ILE A 57 -13.71 1.62 5.79
CA ILE A 57 -13.37 2.02 4.41
C ILE A 57 -14.53 1.70 3.47
N VAL A 58 -15.01 0.46 3.46
CA VAL A 58 -16.07 0.02 2.55
C VAL A 58 -17.38 0.76 2.81
N LYS A 59 -17.72 0.99 4.09
CA LYS A 59 -18.95 1.71 4.46
C LYS A 59 -18.88 3.19 4.09
N SER A 60 -17.76 3.85 4.39
CA SER A 60 -17.59 5.27 4.13
C SER A 60 -17.38 5.60 2.65
N SER A 61 -16.83 4.67 1.84
CA SER A 61 -16.65 4.85 0.40
C SER A 61 -17.95 5.10 -0.38
N LYS A 62 -19.08 4.66 0.18
CA LYS A 62 -20.42 4.75 -0.44
C LYS A 62 -21.17 6.05 -0.11
N ASP A 63 -20.57 6.92 0.71
CA ASP A 63 -21.21 8.12 1.22
C ASP A 63 -20.27 9.33 1.16
N ASN A 64 -20.49 10.20 0.20
CA ASN A 64 -19.66 11.39 0.01
C ASN A 64 -19.62 12.32 1.23
N SER A 65 -20.64 12.31 2.09
CA SER A 65 -20.63 13.07 3.35
C SER A 65 -19.58 12.56 4.35
N LYS A 66 -19.11 11.33 4.15
CA LYS A 66 -18.07 10.65 4.96
C LYS A 66 -16.68 10.66 4.31
N ALA A 67 -16.45 11.53 3.32
CA ALA A 67 -15.17 11.61 2.62
C ALA A 67 -13.96 11.79 3.58
N GLY A 68 -14.12 12.54 4.68
CA GLY A 68 -13.08 12.69 5.69
C GLY A 68 -12.74 11.37 6.39
N ILE A 69 -13.74 10.57 6.76
CA ILE A 69 -13.56 9.23 7.34
C ILE A 69 -12.91 8.32 6.33
N PHE A 70 -13.46 8.25 5.11
CA PHE A 70 -12.93 7.42 4.03
C PHE A 70 -11.47 7.70 3.74
N ASN A 71 -11.10 8.96 3.55
CA ASN A 71 -9.73 9.33 3.22
C ASN A 71 -8.75 8.93 4.32
N ASN A 72 -9.06 9.21 5.60
CA ASN A 72 -8.15 8.90 6.69
C ASN A 72 -8.09 7.40 7.01
N ALA A 73 -9.21 6.69 6.93
CA ALA A 73 -9.24 5.24 7.11
C ALA A 73 -8.47 4.52 6.00
N SER A 74 -8.71 4.89 4.74
CA SER A 74 -8.01 4.33 3.59
C SER A 74 -6.52 4.62 3.66
N GLN A 75 -6.10 5.84 3.95
CA GLN A 75 -4.68 6.17 4.09
C GLN A 75 -4.02 5.42 5.25
N HIS A 76 -4.70 5.26 6.39
CA HIS A 76 -4.16 4.43 7.47
C HIS A 76 -3.96 2.98 7.02
N TRP A 77 -4.92 2.40 6.34
CA TRP A 77 -4.83 1.03 5.82
C TRP A 77 -3.73 0.89 4.75
N ASN A 78 -3.69 1.82 3.80
CA ASN A 78 -2.70 1.85 2.71
C ASN A 78 -1.27 1.86 3.26
N HIS A 79 -1.02 2.73 4.27
CA HIS A 79 0.28 2.83 4.91
C HIS A 79 0.65 1.59 5.73
N ASN A 80 -0.34 0.96 6.39
CA ASN A 80 -0.11 -0.31 7.10
C ASN A 80 0.42 -1.39 6.15
N LEU A 81 -0.17 -1.51 4.95
CA LEU A 81 0.31 -2.43 3.93
C LEU A 81 1.67 -2.00 3.39
N PHE A 82 1.83 -0.71 3.08
CA PHE A 82 3.06 -0.16 2.50
C PHE A 82 4.30 -0.47 3.34
N TRP A 83 4.23 -0.22 4.66
CA TRP A 83 5.34 -0.53 5.55
C TRP A 83 5.68 -2.01 5.59
N LYS A 84 4.68 -2.88 5.59
CA LYS A 84 4.85 -4.34 5.56
C LYS A 84 5.38 -4.86 4.22
N CYS A 85 5.15 -4.14 3.14
CA CYS A 85 5.64 -4.52 1.81
C CYS A 85 7.14 -4.27 1.62
N MET A 86 7.82 -3.61 2.57
CA MET A 86 9.22 -3.23 2.44
C MET A 86 10.10 -3.93 3.46
N LYS A 87 11.34 -4.20 3.06
CA LYS A 87 12.43 -4.61 3.94
C LYS A 87 13.78 -4.08 3.46
N PRO A 88 14.76 -3.96 4.37
CA PRO A 88 16.14 -3.71 3.97
C PRO A 88 16.64 -4.79 3.01
N LYS A 89 17.28 -4.38 1.90
CA LYS A 89 17.76 -5.30 0.86
C LYS A 89 16.67 -6.21 0.29
N GLY A 90 15.47 -5.64 0.08
CA GLY A 90 14.35 -6.27 -0.61
C GLY A 90 14.60 -6.45 -2.11
N GLY A 91 13.53 -6.68 -2.88
CA GLY A 91 13.59 -6.88 -4.33
C GLY A 91 14.20 -8.22 -4.78
N GLY A 92 14.58 -9.07 -3.82
CA GLY A 92 15.26 -10.33 -4.07
C GLY A 92 14.34 -11.49 -4.46
N ASN A 93 14.60 -12.67 -3.91
CA ASN A 93 13.89 -13.90 -4.28
C ASN A 93 12.39 -13.82 -4.02
N ILE A 94 11.62 -14.21 -5.04
CA ILE A 94 10.17 -14.38 -4.97
C ILE A 94 9.90 -15.82 -4.50
N PRO A 95 9.02 -16.05 -3.50
CA PRO A 95 8.63 -17.40 -3.13
C PRO A 95 8.08 -18.18 -4.33
N SER A 96 8.52 -19.43 -4.51
CA SER A 96 8.22 -20.22 -5.71
C SER A 96 6.73 -20.31 -6.07
N LYS A 97 5.82 -20.33 -5.07
CA LYS A 97 4.38 -20.35 -5.29
C LYS A 97 3.90 -19.04 -5.91
N LEU A 98 4.39 -17.91 -5.38
CA LEU A 98 4.07 -16.58 -5.91
C LEU A 98 4.69 -16.36 -7.28
N GLU A 99 5.93 -16.76 -7.49
CA GLU A 99 6.61 -16.66 -8.79
C GLU A 99 5.84 -17.41 -9.89
N LYS A 100 5.43 -18.65 -9.62
CA LYS A 100 4.59 -19.42 -10.55
C LYS A 100 3.30 -18.68 -10.89
N LYS A 101 2.63 -18.10 -9.88
CA LYS A 101 1.40 -17.36 -10.10
C LYS A 101 1.62 -16.07 -10.89
N ILE A 102 2.72 -15.37 -10.62
CA ILE A 102 3.12 -14.19 -11.42
C ILE A 102 3.37 -14.58 -12.88
N ILE A 103 4.10 -15.68 -13.12
CA ILE A 103 4.36 -16.16 -14.49
C ILE A 103 3.06 -16.56 -15.20
N GLU A 104 2.16 -17.25 -14.48
CA GLU A 104 0.84 -17.64 -15.01
C GLU A 104 0.02 -16.42 -15.45
N ASP A 105 -0.05 -15.38 -14.60
CA ASP A 105 -0.97 -14.25 -14.80
C ASP A 105 -0.38 -13.13 -15.68
N PHE A 106 0.95 -12.92 -15.63
CA PHE A 106 1.65 -11.84 -16.37
C PHE A 106 2.56 -12.35 -17.51
N GLY A 107 2.88 -13.64 -17.53
CA GLY A 107 3.78 -14.24 -18.50
C GLY A 107 5.25 -14.27 -18.06
N SER A 108 5.72 -13.31 -17.27
CA SER A 108 7.04 -13.30 -16.61
C SER A 108 7.07 -12.37 -15.41
N VAL A 109 8.10 -12.52 -14.57
CA VAL A 109 8.37 -11.62 -13.43
C VAL A 109 8.70 -10.21 -13.92
N GLU A 110 9.46 -10.09 -15.01
CA GLU A 110 9.83 -8.80 -15.59
C GLU A 110 8.59 -8.04 -16.08
N LYS A 111 7.68 -8.71 -16.77
CA LYS A 111 6.41 -8.08 -17.20
C LYS A 111 5.58 -7.61 -16.03
N PHE A 112 5.47 -8.41 -14.97
CA PHE A 112 4.81 -7.98 -13.73
C PHE A 112 5.45 -6.69 -13.17
N LYS A 113 6.79 -6.70 -13.02
CA LYS A 113 7.52 -5.53 -12.52
C LYS A 113 7.27 -4.30 -13.39
N ASP A 114 7.31 -4.46 -14.72
CA ASP A 114 7.07 -3.37 -15.65
C ASP A 114 5.63 -2.85 -15.57
N GLU A 115 4.63 -3.73 -15.52
CA GLU A 115 3.23 -3.32 -15.36
C GLU A 115 3.01 -2.58 -14.04
N PHE A 116 3.60 -3.06 -12.94
CA PHE A 116 3.50 -2.41 -11.64
C PHE A 116 4.14 -1.02 -11.64
N LYS A 117 5.35 -0.89 -12.21
CA LYS A 117 6.02 0.40 -12.37
C LYS A 117 5.21 1.35 -13.24
N GLN A 118 4.70 0.88 -14.38
CA GLN A 118 3.88 1.69 -15.28
C GLN A 118 2.58 2.16 -14.63
N ALA A 119 1.94 1.34 -13.79
CA ALA A 119 0.78 1.77 -13.03
C ALA A 119 1.11 2.96 -12.12
N GLY A 120 2.23 2.91 -11.40
CA GLY A 120 2.68 4.02 -10.54
C GLY A 120 3.11 5.26 -11.32
N ILE A 121 3.86 5.09 -12.43
CA ILE A 121 4.32 6.21 -13.29
C ILE A 121 3.12 6.94 -13.88
N THR A 122 2.14 6.20 -14.38
CA THR A 122 0.96 6.75 -15.06
C THR A 122 -0.19 7.12 -14.13
N GLN A 123 -0.04 6.95 -12.81
CA GLN A 123 -0.98 7.49 -11.84
C GLN A 123 -0.87 9.02 -11.85
N PHE A 124 -1.91 9.68 -12.37
CA PHE A 124 -1.93 11.14 -12.46
C PHE A 124 -2.12 11.76 -11.07
N GLY A 125 -1.20 12.63 -10.67
CA GLY A 125 -1.22 13.26 -9.35
C GLY A 125 -0.89 12.28 -8.22
N SER A 126 -1.53 12.51 -7.07
CA SER A 126 -1.38 11.68 -5.87
C SER A 126 -2.16 10.37 -6.00
N GLY A 127 -1.62 9.30 -5.46
CA GLY A 127 -2.29 8.00 -5.49
C GLY A 127 -1.37 6.86 -5.15
N TRP A 128 -1.78 5.68 -5.57
CA TRP A 128 -1.15 4.41 -5.25
C TRP A 128 -1.12 3.48 -6.45
N CYS A 129 -0.15 2.60 -6.53
CA CYS A 129 -0.20 1.43 -7.41
C CYS A 129 -0.18 0.14 -6.58
N TRP A 130 -0.86 -0.88 -7.09
CA TRP A 130 -1.18 -2.09 -6.35
C TRP A 130 -0.94 -3.35 -7.17
N LEU A 131 -0.47 -4.41 -6.51
CA LEU A 131 -0.70 -5.79 -6.92
C LEU A 131 -1.82 -6.33 -6.04
N SER A 132 -2.88 -6.83 -6.65
CA SER A 132 -4.04 -7.36 -5.94
C SER A 132 -4.43 -8.73 -6.46
N LEU A 133 -5.09 -9.51 -5.61
CA LEU A 133 -5.74 -10.75 -6.00
C LEU A 133 -7.21 -10.45 -6.30
N ASN A 134 -7.63 -10.74 -7.53
CA ASN A 134 -9.02 -10.71 -7.99
C ASN A 134 -9.49 -12.15 -8.18
N ASN A 135 -10.24 -12.69 -7.21
CA ASN A 135 -10.48 -14.13 -7.09
C ASN A 135 -9.13 -14.88 -7.11
N ASP A 136 -8.88 -15.68 -8.16
CA ASP A 136 -7.65 -16.46 -8.29
C ASP A 136 -6.61 -15.84 -9.24
N LYS A 137 -6.83 -14.59 -9.70
CA LYS A 137 -5.94 -13.92 -10.64
C LYS A 137 -5.24 -12.72 -10.01
N LEU A 138 -3.93 -12.61 -10.20
CA LEU A 138 -3.17 -11.42 -9.87
C LEU A 138 -3.42 -10.33 -10.91
N VAL A 139 -3.68 -9.11 -10.43
CA VAL A 139 -3.92 -7.94 -11.26
C VAL A 139 -3.14 -6.74 -10.74
N VAL A 140 -2.60 -5.94 -11.63
CA VAL A 140 -2.01 -4.64 -11.31
C VAL A 140 -3.05 -3.56 -11.51
N THR A 141 -3.22 -2.69 -10.51
CA THR A 141 -4.16 -1.57 -10.55
C THR A 141 -3.50 -0.30 -10.02
N LYS A 142 -4.16 0.84 -10.23
CA LYS A 142 -3.78 2.13 -9.63
C LYS A 142 -5.02 2.87 -9.16
N THR A 143 -4.89 3.65 -8.11
CA THR A 143 -5.99 4.41 -7.52
C THR A 143 -5.55 5.84 -7.22
N ALA A 144 -6.47 6.78 -7.39
CA ALA A 144 -6.21 8.18 -7.07
C ALA A 144 -6.37 8.45 -5.56
N ASN A 145 -5.60 9.40 -5.06
CA ASN A 145 -5.68 9.91 -3.70
C ASN A 145 -5.60 8.80 -2.64
N ALA A 146 -6.62 8.68 -1.79
CA ALA A 146 -6.68 7.72 -0.69
C ALA A 146 -7.31 6.37 -1.08
N ALA A 147 -7.99 6.28 -2.24
CA ALA A 147 -8.69 5.06 -2.64
C ALA A 147 -7.76 3.85 -2.71
N ASN A 148 -8.31 2.69 -2.43
CA ASN A 148 -7.60 1.41 -2.50
C ASN A 148 -8.51 0.30 -3.06
N PRO A 149 -7.95 -0.83 -3.48
CA PRO A 149 -8.70 -1.89 -4.14
C PRO A 149 -9.75 -2.61 -3.27
N LEU A 150 -9.78 -2.39 -1.94
CA LEU A 150 -10.80 -2.98 -1.07
C LEU A 150 -12.22 -2.55 -1.46
N ILE A 151 -12.37 -1.31 -1.97
CA ILE A 151 -13.68 -0.80 -2.39
C ILE A 151 -14.22 -1.51 -3.64
N ASP A 152 -13.34 -2.16 -4.41
CA ASP A 152 -13.64 -2.94 -5.61
C ASP A 152 -13.66 -4.46 -5.32
N ASN A 153 -13.69 -4.86 -4.04
CA ASN A 153 -13.62 -6.24 -3.57
C ASN A 153 -12.36 -6.99 -4.03
N LEU A 154 -11.27 -6.29 -4.31
CA LEU A 154 -9.97 -6.91 -4.56
C LEU A 154 -9.20 -7.07 -3.25
N LYS A 155 -8.29 -8.05 -3.19
CA LYS A 155 -7.39 -8.23 -2.06
C LYS A 155 -6.00 -7.69 -2.40
N PRO A 156 -5.64 -6.46 -1.94
CA PRO A 156 -4.31 -5.93 -2.16
C PRO A 156 -3.26 -6.75 -1.41
N ILE A 157 -2.15 -7.05 -2.07
CA ILE A 157 -1.05 -7.83 -1.51
C ILE A 157 0.30 -7.09 -1.58
N LEU A 158 0.40 -6.08 -2.43
CA LEU A 158 1.51 -5.16 -2.51
C LEU A 158 0.95 -3.78 -2.87
N GLY A 159 1.42 -2.74 -2.21
CA GLY A 159 1.09 -1.35 -2.49
C GLY A 159 2.33 -0.47 -2.54
N CYS A 160 2.35 0.50 -3.43
CA CYS A 160 3.36 1.54 -3.46
C CYS A 160 2.70 2.91 -3.46
N ASP A 161 3.11 3.74 -2.52
CA ASP A 161 2.68 5.12 -2.42
C ASP A 161 3.37 5.98 -3.48
N VAL A 162 2.61 6.64 -4.34
CA VAL A 162 3.11 7.58 -5.36
C VAL A 162 2.64 9.02 -5.12
N TRP A 163 2.20 9.33 -3.90
CA TRP A 163 2.11 10.69 -3.43
C TRP A 163 3.51 11.31 -3.39
N GLU A 164 3.65 12.58 -3.70
CA GLU A 164 4.97 13.24 -3.72
C GLU A 164 5.68 13.20 -2.37
N HIS A 165 4.94 13.27 -1.26
CA HIS A 165 5.54 13.17 0.07
C HIS A 165 6.28 11.84 0.34
N SER A 166 5.97 10.78 -0.40
CA SER A 166 6.61 9.48 -0.24
C SER A 166 8.02 9.41 -0.85
N TYR A 167 8.34 10.28 -1.83
CA TYR A 167 9.59 10.18 -2.58
C TYR A 167 10.27 11.53 -2.89
N TYR A 168 9.61 12.67 -2.70
CA TYR A 168 10.12 13.95 -3.20
C TYR A 168 11.44 14.41 -2.54
N ILE A 169 11.66 14.06 -1.28
CA ILE A 169 12.92 14.37 -0.56
C ILE A 169 14.10 13.71 -1.28
N ASP A 170 13.97 12.44 -1.63
CA ASP A 170 15.06 11.63 -2.17
C ASP A 170 15.17 11.73 -3.70
N TYR A 171 14.04 11.84 -4.39
CA TYR A 171 13.97 11.74 -5.85
C TYR A 171 13.46 13.00 -6.56
N ARG A 172 12.95 14.00 -5.85
CA ARG A 172 12.29 15.16 -6.45
C ARG A 172 11.17 14.72 -7.40
N ASN A 173 11.18 15.20 -8.64
CA ASN A 173 10.20 14.86 -9.68
C ASN A 173 10.48 13.52 -10.40
N ARG A 174 11.47 12.73 -9.95
CA ARG A 174 11.88 11.50 -10.62
C ARG A 174 11.10 10.28 -10.10
N ARG A 175 9.76 10.34 -10.17
CA ARG A 175 8.88 9.20 -9.78
C ARG A 175 9.26 7.87 -10.45
N PRO A 176 9.63 7.84 -11.76
CA PRO A 176 10.07 6.59 -12.39
C PRO A 176 11.26 5.96 -11.68
N GLU A 177 12.28 6.77 -11.32
CA GLU A 177 13.46 6.28 -10.60
C GLU A 177 13.12 5.76 -9.21
N TYR A 178 12.23 6.45 -8.48
CA TYR A 178 11.71 5.97 -7.20
C TYR A 178 11.06 4.59 -7.33
N LEU A 179 10.19 4.40 -8.32
CA LEU A 179 9.51 3.14 -8.56
C LEU A 179 10.47 2.01 -8.97
N ASP A 180 11.48 2.30 -9.81
CA ASP A 180 12.54 1.34 -10.13
C ASP A 180 13.27 0.89 -8.86
N LYS A 181 13.70 1.85 -8.04
CA LYS A 181 14.43 1.56 -6.80
C LYS A 181 13.56 0.83 -5.78
N PHE A 182 12.29 1.22 -5.62
CA PHE A 182 11.34 0.56 -4.75
C PHE A 182 11.17 -0.93 -5.13
N VAL A 183 10.88 -1.20 -6.41
CA VAL A 183 10.63 -2.56 -6.90
C VAL A 183 11.87 -3.43 -6.78
N ASP A 184 13.05 -2.89 -7.11
CA ASP A 184 14.27 -3.70 -7.18
C ASP A 184 15.03 -3.83 -5.85
N ASN A 185 14.71 -2.98 -4.85
CA ASN A 185 15.51 -2.94 -3.61
C ASN A 185 14.73 -2.97 -2.31
N LEU A 186 13.43 -2.68 -2.32
CA LEU A 186 12.65 -2.57 -1.09
C LEU A 186 11.57 -3.63 -0.93
N ILE A 187 10.96 -4.11 -2.03
CA ILE A 187 9.81 -5.01 -1.94
C ILE A 187 10.17 -6.30 -1.18
N ASP A 188 9.36 -6.65 -0.20
CA ASP A 188 9.37 -7.95 0.46
C ASP A 188 8.24 -8.83 -0.07
N LEU A 189 8.53 -9.59 -1.11
CA LEU A 189 7.58 -10.57 -1.66
C LEU A 189 7.49 -11.86 -0.82
N SER A 190 8.37 -12.06 0.17
CA SER A 190 8.37 -13.27 1.01
C SER A 190 7.17 -13.34 1.96
N LEU A 191 6.57 -12.19 2.29
CA LEU A 191 5.40 -12.09 3.16
C LEU A 191 4.07 -12.30 2.41
N ILE A 192 4.12 -12.38 1.08
CA ILE A 192 2.92 -12.58 0.27
C ILE A 192 2.56 -14.07 0.28
N HIS A 193 1.70 -14.44 1.23
CA HIS A 193 1.06 -15.74 1.23
C HIS A 193 -0.18 -15.70 0.35
N ILE A 194 -0.10 -16.26 -0.85
CA ILE A 194 -1.29 -16.62 -1.62
C ILE A 194 -1.90 -17.84 -0.93
N SER A 195 -2.76 -17.59 0.07
CA SER A 195 -3.59 -18.62 0.65
C SER A 195 -4.56 -19.10 -0.43
N GLU A 196 -4.74 -20.41 -0.54
CA GLU A 196 -5.86 -20.98 -1.32
C GLU A 196 -7.17 -20.34 -0.82
N PRO A 197 -8.15 -20.11 -1.71
CA PRO A 197 -9.43 -19.59 -1.28
C PRO A 197 -9.98 -20.53 -0.22
N THR A 198 -10.06 -20.07 1.01
CA THR A 198 -10.87 -20.75 2.02
C THR A 198 -12.29 -20.72 1.47
N ARG A 199 -12.78 -21.89 1.01
CA ARG A 199 -14.20 -22.08 0.76
C ARG A 199 -14.92 -21.70 2.04
N GLN A 200 -15.46 -20.51 2.10
CA GLN A 200 -16.48 -20.20 3.08
C GLN A 200 -17.76 -20.88 2.58
N TRP A 201 -18.19 -21.86 3.38
CA TRP A 201 -19.49 -22.51 3.27
C TRP A 201 -20.59 -21.58 3.77
#